data_97a6c541a1e2f9be4bc80c48d59d8ab5
#
_entry.id   97a6c541a1e2f9be4bc80c48d59d8ab5
#
_cell.length_a   1.000
_cell.length_b   1.000
_cell.length_c   1.000
_cell.angle_alpha   90.00
_cell.angle_beta   90.00
_cell.angle_gamma   90.00
#
_symmetry.space_group_name_H-M   'P 1'
#
loop_
_entity.id
_entity.type
_entity.pdbx_description
1 polymer ?
#
loop_
_entity_poly.entity_id
_entity_poly.type
_entity_poly.pdbx_seq_one_letter_code
_entity_poly.pdbx_strand_id
1 'polypeptide(L)'
;MKPNQIWPDLLYIVRHGESAGNVARDAALEAGESVIDLRIRDVDVPLSELGERQAIALGNWFRTLPPEDRPNVVLTSPYLRARHTAALIVKTAGIPEDSYSFLVDERFREKEFGILDRLTHIGVQEKFPEQAEHRRLLGKFYHRPPGGESWCDVILRLRSATEMITRDYRGQRVLIVCHAVVVLCMRYILEHLTETEVLAIDKKAEIANCSVTLYEHDETLGPRGNVRLKLYNFVAPLEEAGAPVTSEPDATFGAR
;
A
#
# COMPACT_ATOMS: atom_id res chain seq x y z
N MET A 1 -25.00 4.16 -14.30
CA MET A 1 -23.75 3.73 -14.93
C MET A 1 -23.62 4.44 -16.27
N LYS A 2 -22.55 5.22 -16.49
CA LYS A 2 -22.34 5.96 -17.74
C LYS A 2 -21.95 4.96 -18.85
N PRO A 3 -22.47 5.08 -20.08
CA PRO A 3 -22.36 4.02 -21.11
C PRO A 3 -20.94 3.59 -21.48
N ASN A 4 -19.95 4.48 -21.32
CA ASN A 4 -18.55 4.21 -21.72
C ASN A 4 -17.56 4.14 -20.56
N GLN A 5 -18.01 4.27 -19.30
CA GLN A 5 -17.14 4.24 -18.14
C GLN A 5 -16.55 2.84 -17.95
N ILE A 6 -15.24 2.74 -17.71
CA ILE A 6 -14.55 1.49 -17.39
C ILE A 6 -13.97 1.50 -15.97
N TRP A 7 -13.82 2.68 -15.36
CA TRP A 7 -13.24 2.83 -14.04
C TRP A 7 -14.29 2.79 -12.91
N PRO A 8 -13.92 2.43 -11.69
CA PRO A 8 -14.72 2.71 -10.50
C PRO A 8 -15.05 4.21 -10.39
N ASP A 9 -16.15 4.56 -9.72
CA ASP A 9 -16.45 5.95 -9.37
C ASP A 9 -15.42 6.50 -8.38
N LEU A 10 -15.10 5.68 -7.36
CA LEU A 10 -14.07 6.00 -6.38
C LEU A 10 -13.12 4.79 -6.21
N LEU A 11 -11.83 5.06 -6.14
CA LEU A 11 -10.79 4.08 -5.89
C LEU A 11 -9.94 4.55 -4.70
N TYR A 12 -10.21 3.98 -3.53
CA TYR A 12 -9.44 4.18 -2.32
C TYR A 12 -8.29 3.17 -2.27
N ILE A 13 -7.06 3.63 -2.10
CA ILE A 13 -5.89 2.79 -1.90
C ILE A 13 -5.31 3.15 -0.54
N VAL A 14 -5.26 2.17 0.37
CA VAL A 14 -4.88 2.35 1.76
C VAL A 14 -3.70 1.45 2.10
N ARG A 15 -2.64 2.02 2.69
CA ARG A 15 -1.60 1.23 3.32
C ARG A 15 -2.15 0.63 4.62
N HIS A 16 -1.80 -0.63 4.93
CA HIS A 16 -2.17 -1.26 6.20
C HIS A 16 -1.75 -0.43 7.42
N GLY A 17 -2.40 -0.61 8.57
CA GLY A 17 -2.02 -0.02 9.85
C GLY A 17 -0.65 -0.50 10.31
N GLU A 18 -0.04 0.21 11.27
CA GLU A 18 1.26 -0.21 11.84
C GLU A 18 1.23 -1.70 12.22
N SER A 19 2.29 -2.42 11.88
CA SER A 19 2.41 -3.85 12.17
C SER A 19 3.48 -4.14 13.21
N ALA A 20 3.42 -5.33 13.83
CA ALA A 20 4.49 -5.81 14.69
C ALA A 20 5.86 -5.86 13.97
N GLY A 21 5.84 -6.06 12.64
CA GLY A 21 7.05 -5.99 11.81
C GLY A 21 7.61 -4.59 11.68
N ASN A 22 6.75 -3.57 11.59
CA ASN A 22 7.10 -2.17 11.61
C ASN A 22 7.84 -1.82 12.93
N VAL A 23 7.23 -2.15 14.05
CA VAL A 23 7.81 -1.93 15.39
C VAL A 23 9.16 -2.66 15.57
N ALA A 24 9.25 -3.93 15.14
CA ALA A 24 10.48 -4.70 15.24
C ALA A 24 11.61 -4.12 14.37
N ARG A 25 11.28 -3.59 13.19
CA ARG A 25 12.23 -2.95 12.30
C ARG A 25 12.77 -1.64 12.87
N ASP A 26 11.87 -0.79 13.40
CA ASP A 26 12.29 0.49 13.99
C ASP A 26 13.21 0.24 15.18
N ALA A 27 12.87 -0.72 16.05
CA ALA A 27 13.73 -1.13 17.15
C ALA A 27 15.10 -1.64 16.68
N ALA A 28 15.16 -2.44 15.62
CA ALA A 28 16.42 -2.93 15.06
C ALA A 28 17.28 -1.78 14.47
N LEU A 29 16.65 -0.81 13.81
CA LEU A 29 17.35 0.36 13.26
C LEU A 29 17.89 1.27 14.37
N GLU A 30 17.11 1.55 15.42
CA GLU A 30 17.54 2.33 16.58
C GLU A 30 18.70 1.66 17.33
N ALA A 31 18.67 0.33 17.43
CA ALA A 31 19.74 -0.44 18.07
C ALA A 31 20.97 -0.65 17.16
N GLY A 32 20.91 -0.28 15.87
CA GLY A 32 21.98 -0.53 14.91
C GLY A 32 22.16 -2.00 14.55
N GLU A 33 21.09 -2.80 14.69
CA GLU A 33 21.11 -4.23 14.44
C GLU A 33 21.08 -4.55 12.93
N SER A 34 21.76 -5.64 12.56
CA SER A 34 21.80 -6.13 11.17
C SER A 34 20.54 -6.89 10.77
N VAL A 35 19.78 -7.42 11.73
CA VAL A 35 18.64 -8.31 11.50
C VAL A 35 17.44 -7.83 12.30
N ILE A 36 16.28 -7.84 11.68
CA ILE A 36 15.00 -7.58 12.32
C ILE A 36 14.57 -8.85 13.07
N ASP A 37 14.41 -8.80 14.40
CA ASP A 37 13.99 -9.97 15.20
C ASP A 37 12.49 -10.23 15.02
N LEU A 38 12.19 -10.96 13.97
CA LEU A 38 10.84 -11.38 13.62
C LEU A 38 10.83 -12.87 13.30
N ARG A 39 10.21 -13.70 14.17
CA ARG A 39 10.26 -15.17 14.07
C ARG A 39 9.12 -15.80 13.27
N ILE A 40 8.18 -14.99 12.79
CA ILE A 40 7.02 -15.42 11.99
C ILE A 40 7.20 -15.00 10.54
N ARG A 41 6.54 -15.67 9.59
CA ARG A 41 6.58 -15.30 8.17
C ARG A 41 6.01 -13.90 7.99
N ASP A 42 6.53 -13.12 7.06
CA ASP A 42 6.06 -11.75 6.81
C ASP A 42 4.55 -11.69 6.49
N VAL A 43 4.03 -12.71 5.78
CA VAL A 43 2.59 -12.80 5.48
C VAL A 43 1.70 -12.94 6.73
N ASP A 44 2.24 -13.50 7.82
CA ASP A 44 1.52 -13.76 9.08
C ASP A 44 1.74 -12.67 10.14
N VAL A 45 2.50 -11.61 9.83
CA VAL A 45 2.76 -10.50 10.76
C VAL A 45 1.47 -9.74 11.05
N PRO A 46 1.04 -9.66 12.34
CA PRO A 46 -0.18 -8.97 12.74
C PRO A 46 0.02 -7.44 12.78
N LEU A 47 -1.08 -6.72 12.94
CA LEU A 47 -1.05 -5.32 13.38
C LEU A 47 -0.46 -5.20 14.78
N SER A 48 0.14 -4.05 15.08
CA SER A 48 0.37 -3.61 16.46
C SER A 48 -0.93 -3.07 17.07
N GLU A 49 -0.94 -2.84 18.39
CA GLU A 49 -2.07 -2.17 19.06
C GLU A 49 -2.33 -0.77 18.47
N LEU A 50 -1.27 -0.06 18.09
CA LEU A 50 -1.41 1.23 17.42
C LEU A 50 -2.02 1.07 16.04
N GLY A 51 -1.59 0.07 15.25
CA GLY A 51 -2.14 -0.20 13.94
C GLY A 51 -3.62 -0.54 13.95
N GLU A 52 -4.10 -1.25 14.98
CA GLU A 52 -5.54 -1.47 15.18
C GLU A 52 -6.29 -0.16 15.45
N ARG A 53 -5.75 0.72 16.31
CA ARG A 53 -6.33 2.05 16.56
C ARG A 53 -6.35 2.91 15.30
N GLN A 54 -5.29 2.88 14.49
CA GLN A 54 -5.23 3.58 13.21
C GLN A 54 -6.32 3.07 12.25
N ALA A 55 -6.51 1.77 12.13
CA ALA A 55 -7.54 1.18 11.29
C ALA A 55 -8.96 1.53 11.77
N ILE A 56 -9.19 1.57 13.08
CA ILE A 56 -10.46 2.00 13.69
C ILE A 56 -10.71 3.48 13.41
N ALA A 57 -9.71 4.35 13.57
CA ALA A 57 -9.81 5.77 13.24
C ALA A 57 -10.21 6.00 11.79
N LEU A 58 -9.56 5.29 10.86
CA LEU A 58 -9.90 5.33 9.45
C LEU A 58 -11.32 4.80 9.17
N GLY A 59 -11.74 3.72 9.83
CA GLY A 59 -13.11 3.21 9.72
C GLY A 59 -14.15 4.22 10.20
N ASN A 60 -13.88 4.95 11.28
CA ASN A 60 -14.73 6.04 11.75
C ASN A 60 -14.88 7.15 10.71
N TRP A 61 -13.77 7.52 10.04
CA TRP A 61 -13.81 8.48 8.94
C TRP A 61 -14.69 7.99 7.78
N PHE A 62 -14.54 6.74 7.34
CA PHE A 62 -15.42 6.17 6.31
C PHE A 62 -16.89 6.22 6.71
N ARG A 63 -17.20 6.07 8.01
CA ARG A 63 -18.58 6.19 8.53
C ARG A 63 -19.15 7.61 8.37
N THR A 64 -18.30 8.66 8.38
CA THR A 64 -18.74 10.05 8.18
C THR A 64 -19.03 10.38 6.72
N LEU A 65 -18.52 9.58 5.77
CA LEU A 65 -18.77 9.81 4.35
C LEU A 65 -20.25 9.56 4.02
N PRO A 66 -20.79 10.27 2.99
CA PRO A 66 -22.09 9.96 2.42
C PRO A 66 -22.16 8.47 2.01
N PRO A 67 -23.32 7.82 2.13
CA PRO A 67 -23.47 6.40 1.77
C PRO A 67 -23.01 6.06 0.35
N GLU A 68 -23.23 7.00 -0.59
CA GLU A 68 -22.82 6.89 -2.01
C GLU A 68 -21.29 6.92 -2.21
N ASP A 69 -20.50 7.39 -1.24
CA ASP A 69 -19.04 7.44 -1.32
C ASP A 69 -18.40 6.28 -0.53
N ARG A 70 -19.17 5.55 0.30
CA ARG A 70 -18.63 4.43 1.06
C ARG A 70 -18.29 3.26 0.15
N PRO A 71 -17.19 2.52 0.43
CA PRO A 71 -16.81 1.36 -0.35
C PRO A 71 -17.89 0.28 -0.37
N ASN A 72 -18.12 -0.30 -1.54
CA ASN A 72 -18.94 -1.49 -1.73
C ASN A 72 -18.19 -2.66 -2.38
N VAL A 73 -16.91 -2.48 -2.65
CA VAL A 73 -15.96 -3.52 -3.02
C VAL A 73 -14.69 -3.33 -2.18
N VAL A 74 -14.25 -4.39 -1.52
CA VAL A 74 -13.03 -4.41 -0.73
C VAL A 74 -12.07 -5.45 -1.30
N LEU A 75 -10.93 -4.99 -1.75
CA LEU A 75 -9.83 -5.82 -2.23
C LEU A 75 -8.68 -5.71 -1.22
N THR A 76 -8.07 -6.80 -0.85
CA THR A 76 -7.00 -6.76 0.14
C THR A 76 -5.85 -7.70 -0.22
N SER A 77 -4.64 -7.28 0.15
CA SER A 77 -3.47 -8.15 0.19
C SER A 77 -3.76 -9.40 1.04
N PRO A 78 -3.16 -10.57 0.73
CA PRO A 78 -3.27 -11.77 1.56
C PRO A 78 -2.57 -11.63 2.92
N TYR A 79 -1.73 -10.62 3.13
CA TYR A 79 -0.97 -10.41 4.36
C TYR A 79 -1.88 -10.06 5.52
N LEU A 80 -1.66 -10.72 6.67
CA LEU A 80 -2.55 -10.62 7.84
C LEU A 80 -2.80 -9.17 8.26
N ARG A 81 -1.76 -8.33 8.30
CA ARG A 81 -1.87 -6.90 8.64
C ARG A 81 -2.82 -6.12 7.72
N ALA A 82 -2.80 -6.42 6.41
CA ALA A 82 -3.68 -5.76 5.45
C ALA A 82 -5.13 -6.26 5.56
N ARG A 83 -5.32 -7.58 5.68
CA ARG A 83 -6.64 -8.17 5.89
C ARG A 83 -7.30 -7.69 7.18
N HIS A 84 -6.53 -7.61 8.26
CA HIS A 84 -7.03 -7.14 9.55
C HIS A 84 -7.38 -5.64 9.48
N THR A 85 -6.54 -4.81 8.85
CA THR A 85 -6.86 -3.41 8.59
C THR A 85 -8.17 -3.26 7.81
N ALA A 86 -8.34 -4.00 6.72
CA ALA A 86 -9.58 -3.96 5.91
C ALA A 86 -10.81 -4.36 6.72
N ALA A 87 -10.72 -5.45 7.50
CA ALA A 87 -11.82 -5.92 8.35
C ALA A 87 -12.21 -4.90 9.42
N LEU A 88 -11.23 -4.26 10.07
CA LEU A 88 -11.49 -3.21 11.06
C LEU A 88 -12.13 -1.97 10.44
N ILE A 89 -11.67 -1.55 9.25
CA ILE A 89 -12.25 -0.42 8.51
C ILE A 89 -13.74 -0.67 8.24
N VAL A 90 -14.09 -1.77 7.58
CA VAL A 90 -15.50 -2.02 7.20
C VAL A 90 -16.41 -2.22 8.41
N LYS A 91 -15.94 -2.93 9.43
CA LYS A 91 -16.66 -3.12 10.69
C LYS A 91 -16.94 -1.78 11.38
N THR A 92 -15.92 -0.93 11.53
CA THR A 92 -16.05 0.36 12.22
C THR A 92 -16.85 1.37 11.41
N ALA A 93 -16.72 1.34 10.07
CA ALA A 93 -17.53 2.15 9.17
C ALA A 93 -19.01 1.79 9.22
N GLY A 94 -19.38 0.65 9.82
CA GLY A 94 -20.76 0.17 9.89
C GLY A 94 -21.33 -0.20 8.52
N ILE A 95 -20.49 -0.68 7.61
CA ILE A 95 -20.90 -1.15 6.28
C ILE A 95 -21.50 -2.54 6.46
N PRO A 96 -22.79 -2.77 6.10
CA PRO A 96 -23.43 -4.08 6.25
C PRO A 96 -22.72 -5.17 5.44
N GLU A 97 -22.59 -6.37 5.99
CA GLU A 97 -21.85 -7.48 5.35
C GLU A 97 -22.41 -7.89 3.98
N ASP A 98 -23.70 -7.73 3.78
CA ASP A 98 -24.40 -8.02 2.52
C ASP A 98 -24.32 -6.88 1.48
N SER A 99 -23.76 -5.73 1.86
CA SER A 99 -23.69 -4.54 1.00
C SER A 99 -22.33 -4.34 0.31
N TYR A 100 -21.36 -5.21 0.56
CA TYR A 100 -20.03 -5.15 -0.07
C TYR A 100 -19.50 -6.55 -0.40
N SER A 101 -18.62 -6.62 -1.39
CA SER A 101 -17.80 -7.81 -1.67
C SER A 101 -16.42 -7.67 -1.02
N PHE A 102 -15.91 -8.77 -0.46
CA PHE A 102 -14.58 -8.82 0.15
C PHE A 102 -13.73 -9.89 -0.53
N LEU A 103 -12.67 -9.48 -1.22
CA LEU A 103 -11.75 -10.37 -1.92
C LEU A 103 -10.32 -10.20 -1.42
N VAL A 104 -9.66 -11.34 -1.20
CA VAL A 104 -8.22 -11.42 -1.00
C VAL A 104 -7.56 -11.70 -2.34
N ASP A 105 -6.60 -10.86 -2.75
CA ASP A 105 -5.93 -10.98 -4.03
C ASP A 105 -4.41 -10.85 -3.85
N GLU A 106 -3.67 -11.89 -4.22
CA GLU A 106 -2.22 -11.99 -4.07
C GLU A 106 -1.46 -10.93 -4.89
N ARG A 107 -2.08 -10.33 -5.88
CA ARG A 107 -1.48 -9.25 -6.66
C ARG A 107 -1.27 -7.97 -5.85
N PHE A 108 -1.95 -7.82 -4.70
CA PHE A 108 -1.76 -6.70 -3.77
C PHE A 108 -0.79 -7.00 -2.63
N ARG A 109 -0.09 -8.18 -2.64
CA ARG A 109 0.92 -8.50 -1.63
C ARG A 109 2.05 -7.47 -1.63
N GLU A 110 2.80 -7.40 -0.51
CA GLU A 110 4.00 -6.56 -0.45
C GLU A 110 5.06 -7.02 -1.48
N LYS A 111 5.99 -6.15 -1.79
CA LYS A 111 7.15 -6.47 -2.60
C LYS A 111 8.00 -7.52 -1.87
N GLU A 112 8.34 -8.60 -2.57
CA GLU A 112 9.21 -9.63 -2.04
C GLU A 112 10.67 -9.15 -1.98
N PHE A 113 11.30 -9.31 -0.81
CA PHE A 113 12.70 -8.95 -0.60
C PHE A 113 13.67 -10.12 -0.82
N GLY A 114 13.16 -11.36 -0.96
CA GLY A 114 13.98 -12.55 -1.21
C GLY A 114 15.03 -12.76 -0.13
N ILE A 115 16.29 -12.99 -0.53
CA ILE A 115 17.40 -13.22 0.43
C ILE A 115 17.68 -12.01 1.35
N LEU A 116 17.16 -10.83 1.03
CA LEU A 116 17.32 -9.61 1.83
C LEU A 116 16.20 -9.43 2.86
N ASP A 117 15.23 -10.36 2.92
CA ASP A 117 14.15 -10.30 3.90
C ASP A 117 14.71 -10.25 5.34
N ARG A 118 14.09 -9.46 6.20
CA ARG A 118 14.47 -9.23 7.60
C ARG A 118 15.88 -8.68 7.82
N LEU A 119 16.50 -8.11 6.80
CA LEU A 119 17.77 -7.40 6.97
C LEU A 119 17.51 -5.89 7.00
N THR A 120 18.19 -5.22 7.94
CA THR A 120 18.35 -3.77 7.89
C THR A 120 19.33 -3.39 6.78
N HIS A 121 19.46 -2.10 6.47
CA HIS A 121 20.49 -1.66 5.53
C HIS A 121 21.93 -2.04 5.98
N ILE A 122 22.16 -2.05 7.30
CA ILE A 122 23.44 -2.51 7.89
C ILE A 122 23.62 -4.01 7.56
N GLY A 123 22.61 -4.82 7.82
CA GLY A 123 22.67 -6.25 7.55
C GLY A 123 22.87 -6.60 6.08
N VAL A 124 22.29 -5.82 5.17
CA VAL A 124 22.54 -6.02 3.73
C VAL A 124 23.97 -5.70 3.37
N GLN A 125 24.55 -4.60 3.87
CA GLN A 125 25.96 -4.25 3.63
C GLN A 125 26.92 -5.26 4.20
N GLU A 126 26.62 -5.84 5.38
CA GLU A 126 27.47 -6.83 6.02
C GLU A 126 27.40 -8.21 5.36
N LYS A 127 26.18 -8.68 5.02
CA LYS A 127 25.95 -10.06 4.57
C LYS A 127 25.92 -10.22 3.06
N PHE A 128 25.48 -9.18 2.35
CA PHE A 128 25.28 -9.18 0.90
C PHE A 128 25.77 -7.87 0.26
N PRO A 129 27.04 -7.48 0.44
CA PRO A 129 27.58 -6.22 -0.09
C PRO A 129 27.45 -6.10 -1.61
N GLU A 130 27.48 -7.23 -2.33
CA GLU A 130 27.25 -7.26 -3.78
C GLU A 130 25.81 -6.86 -4.15
N GLN A 131 24.83 -7.14 -3.30
CA GLN A 131 23.43 -6.72 -3.52
C GLN A 131 23.26 -5.22 -3.27
N ALA A 132 23.95 -4.67 -2.27
CA ALA A 132 24.00 -3.24 -2.03
C ALA A 132 24.60 -2.51 -3.25
N GLU A 133 25.70 -3.02 -3.80
CA GLU A 133 26.36 -2.46 -5.00
C GLU A 133 25.48 -2.61 -6.24
N HIS A 134 24.85 -3.76 -6.48
CA HIS A 134 23.90 -3.94 -7.59
C HIS A 134 22.74 -2.94 -7.52
N ARG A 135 22.20 -2.71 -6.32
CA ARG A 135 21.14 -1.71 -6.14
C ARG A 135 21.63 -0.30 -6.45
N ARG A 136 22.87 0.05 -6.04
CA ARG A 136 23.47 1.34 -6.36
C ARG A 136 23.63 1.55 -7.87
N LEU A 137 24.03 0.50 -8.61
CA LEU A 137 24.23 0.54 -10.05
C LEU A 137 22.93 0.55 -10.85
N LEU A 138 21.97 -0.31 -10.49
CA LEU A 138 20.72 -0.49 -11.23
C LEU A 138 19.62 0.50 -10.81
N GLY A 139 19.75 1.12 -9.63
CA GLY A 139 18.72 1.94 -9.02
C GLY A 139 17.62 1.13 -8.33
N LYS A 140 16.88 1.79 -7.43
CA LYS A 140 15.78 1.20 -6.64
C LYS A 140 14.68 0.58 -7.49
N PHE A 141 14.42 1.15 -8.65
CA PHE A 141 13.31 0.75 -9.53
C PHE A 141 13.56 -0.60 -10.23
N TYR A 142 14.79 -0.84 -10.69
CA TYR A 142 15.13 -2.06 -11.45
C TYR A 142 15.82 -3.14 -10.62
N HIS A 143 16.36 -2.80 -9.44
CA HIS A 143 17.05 -3.79 -8.63
C HIS A 143 16.08 -4.87 -8.15
N ARG A 144 16.42 -6.13 -8.49
CA ARG A 144 15.71 -7.34 -8.05
C ARG A 144 16.66 -8.18 -7.19
N PRO A 145 16.44 -8.30 -5.88
CA PRO A 145 17.23 -9.21 -5.06
C PRO A 145 16.93 -10.68 -5.46
N PRO A 146 17.88 -11.60 -5.30
CA PRO A 146 17.63 -13.03 -5.52
C PRO A 146 16.43 -13.54 -4.74
N GLY A 147 15.47 -14.18 -5.43
CA GLY A 147 14.21 -14.65 -4.85
C GLY A 147 13.19 -13.54 -4.54
N GLY A 148 13.49 -12.29 -4.91
CA GLY A 148 12.61 -11.14 -4.67
C GLY A 148 12.06 -10.48 -5.93
N GLU A 149 11.45 -9.32 -5.77
CA GLU A 149 10.85 -8.51 -6.83
C GLU A 149 11.58 -7.16 -6.99
N SER A 150 11.68 -6.66 -8.22
CA SER A 150 11.90 -5.25 -8.51
C SER A 150 10.57 -4.47 -8.47
N TRP A 151 10.61 -3.13 -8.54
CA TRP A 151 9.39 -2.35 -8.74
C TRP A 151 8.72 -2.68 -10.08
N CYS A 152 9.48 -3.00 -11.12
CA CYS A 152 8.93 -3.44 -12.40
C CYS A 152 8.10 -4.71 -12.28
N ASP A 153 8.51 -5.68 -11.45
CA ASP A 153 7.76 -6.91 -11.21
C ASP A 153 6.44 -6.61 -10.48
N VAL A 154 6.48 -5.74 -9.47
CA VAL A 154 5.28 -5.28 -8.76
C VAL A 154 4.33 -4.57 -9.72
N ILE A 155 4.83 -3.65 -10.55
CA ILE A 155 4.04 -2.93 -11.56
C ILE A 155 3.39 -3.92 -12.54
N LEU A 156 4.11 -4.96 -12.98
CA LEU A 156 3.59 -5.95 -13.92
C LEU A 156 2.37 -6.69 -13.34
N ARG A 157 2.45 -7.17 -12.08
CA ARG A 157 1.30 -7.83 -11.44
C ARG A 157 0.14 -6.87 -11.14
N LEU A 158 0.44 -5.60 -10.82
CA LEU A 158 -0.57 -4.58 -10.57
C LEU A 158 -1.30 -4.13 -11.86
N ARG A 159 -0.65 -4.16 -13.02
CA ARG A 159 -1.34 -3.94 -14.30
C ARG A 159 -2.45 -4.97 -14.51
N SER A 160 -2.19 -6.26 -14.24
CA SER A 160 -3.21 -7.30 -14.29
C SER A 160 -4.34 -7.07 -13.27
N ALA A 161 -4.02 -6.60 -12.05
CA ALA A 161 -5.04 -6.23 -11.08
C ALA A 161 -5.88 -5.03 -11.56
N THR A 162 -5.25 -4.03 -12.17
CA THR A 162 -5.93 -2.84 -12.71
C THR A 162 -6.89 -3.22 -13.86
N GLU A 163 -6.49 -4.15 -14.74
CA GLU A 163 -7.36 -4.68 -15.80
C GLU A 163 -8.61 -5.35 -15.21
N MET A 164 -8.45 -6.16 -14.17
CA MET A 164 -9.58 -6.76 -13.45
C MET A 164 -10.49 -5.67 -12.85
N ILE A 165 -9.92 -4.66 -12.20
CA ILE A 165 -10.69 -3.56 -11.60
C ILE A 165 -11.53 -2.86 -12.67
N THR A 166 -10.96 -2.52 -13.82
CA THR A 166 -11.67 -1.84 -14.90
C THR A 166 -12.71 -2.72 -15.59
N ARG A 167 -12.54 -4.02 -15.59
CA ARG A 167 -13.49 -4.98 -16.17
C ARG A 167 -14.68 -5.25 -15.24
N ASP A 168 -14.40 -5.52 -13.96
CA ASP A 168 -15.36 -6.11 -13.03
C ASP A 168 -16.03 -5.10 -12.10
N TYR A 169 -15.40 -3.93 -11.86
CA TYR A 169 -15.84 -2.97 -10.83
C TYR A 169 -16.16 -1.56 -11.36
N ARG A 170 -16.65 -1.47 -12.59
CA ARG A 170 -17.10 -0.21 -13.19
C ARG A 170 -18.16 0.47 -12.36
N GLY A 171 -17.99 1.78 -12.09
CA GLY A 171 -18.98 2.58 -11.33
C GLY A 171 -19.15 2.14 -9.89
N GLN A 172 -18.26 1.28 -9.37
CA GLN A 172 -18.24 0.88 -7.97
C GLN A 172 -17.34 1.81 -7.14
N ARG A 173 -17.40 1.66 -5.81
CA ARG A 173 -16.49 2.34 -4.88
C ARG A 173 -15.58 1.28 -4.29
N VAL A 174 -14.36 1.21 -4.82
CA VAL A 174 -13.38 0.16 -4.52
C VAL A 174 -12.43 0.65 -3.44
N LEU A 175 -12.29 -0.13 -2.37
CA LEU A 175 -11.25 0.01 -1.35
C LEU A 175 -10.20 -1.07 -1.56
N ILE A 176 -8.96 -0.68 -1.76
CA ILE A 176 -7.79 -1.57 -1.78
C ILE A 176 -7.00 -1.35 -0.49
N VAL A 177 -6.77 -2.42 0.29
CA VAL A 177 -5.86 -2.36 1.45
C VAL A 177 -4.60 -3.15 1.13
N CYS A 178 -3.47 -2.44 1.12
CA CYS A 178 -2.20 -2.95 0.61
C CYS A 178 -0.98 -2.38 1.36
N HIS A 179 0.14 -2.16 0.69
CA HIS A 179 1.45 -1.84 1.25
C HIS A 179 2.05 -0.60 0.56
N ALA A 180 3.10 -0.03 1.14
CA ALA A 180 3.69 1.23 0.68
C ALA A 180 4.16 1.17 -0.79
N VAL A 181 4.92 0.14 -1.17
CA VAL A 181 5.40 -0.01 -2.57
C VAL A 181 4.23 -0.20 -3.52
N VAL A 182 3.17 -0.90 -3.11
CA VAL A 182 1.96 -1.10 -3.93
C VAL A 182 1.25 0.22 -4.19
N VAL A 183 1.12 1.10 -3.17
CA VAL A 183 0.54 2.45 -3.36
C VAL A 183 1.33 3.24 -4.40
N LEU A 184 2.66 3.25 -4.30
CA LEU A 184 3.53 3.99 -5.23
C LEU A 184 3.48 3.41 -6.65
N CYS A 185 3.48 2.08 -6.78
CA CYS A 185 3.36 1.41 -8.08
C CYS A 185 1.96 1.59 -8.71
N MET A 186 0.89 1.65 -7.91
CA MET A 186 -0.44 2.03 -8.40
C MET A 186 -0.46 3.47 -8.90
N ARG A 187 0.17 4.42 -8.20
CA ARG A 187 0.33 5.79 -8.68
C ARG A 187 1.06 5.84 -10.02
N TYR A 188 2.18 5.10 -10.15
CA TYR A 188 2.92 4.98 -11.41
C TYR A 188 2.00 4.55 -12.57
N ILE A 189 1.12 3.57 -12.34
CA ILE A 189 0.20 3.06 -13.36
C ILE A 189 -0.91 4.06 -13.68
N LEU A 190 -1.58 4.57 -12.64
CA LEU A 190 -2.81 5.37 -12.77
C LEU A 190 -2.53 6.80 -13.28
N GLU A 191 -1.40 7.38 -12.90
CA GLU A 191 -0.99 8.73 -13.28
C GLU A 191 -0.03 8.75 -14.48
N HIS A 192 0.31 7.57 -15.04
CA HIS A 192 1.27 7.43 -16.16
C HIS A 192 2.64 8.05 -15.86
N LEU A 193 3.11 7.91 -14.61
CA LEU A 193 4.37 8.50 -14.18
C LEU A 193 5.57 7.82 -14.86
N THR A 194 6.66 8.56 -14.96
CA THR A 194 7.98 8.02 -15.28
C THR A 194 8.65 7.46 -14.02
N GLU A 195 9.73 6.69 -14.21
CA GLU A 195 10.60 6.22 -13.12
C GLU A 195 11.06 7.38 -12.23
N THR A 196 11.57 8.44 -12.86
CA THR A 196 12.08 9.61 -12.13
C THR A 196 11.02 10.27 -11.27
N GLU A 197 9.79 10.40 -11.78
CA GLU A 197 8.68 11.01 -11.05
C GLU A 197 8.24 10.16 -9.86
N VAL A 198 8.05 8.86 -10.02
CA VAL A 198 7.61 8.01 -8.91
C VAL A 198 8.68 7.88 -7.82
N LEU A 199 9.96 7.84 -8.19
CA LEU A 199 11.08 7.85 -7.24
C LEU A 199 11.22 9.20 -6.53
N ALA A 200 10.92 10.32 -7.20
CA ALA A 200 10.88 11.63 -6.56
C ALA A 200 9.76 11.74 -5.52
N ILE A 201 8.60 11.14 -5.80
CA ILE A 201 7.49 11.06 -4.85
C ILE A 201 7.88 10.22 -3.62
N ASP A 202 8.44 9.04 -3.83
CA ASP A 202 8.94 8.15 -2.79
C ASP A 202 9.99 8.80 -1.88
N LYS A 203 10.89 9.59 -2.48
CA LYS A 203 11.92 10.33 -1.74
C LYS A 203 11.37 11.50 -0.92
N LYS A 204 10.27 12.12 -1.38
CA LYS A 204 9.69 13.32 -0.75
C LYS A 204 8.97 13.01 0.54
N ALA A 205 8.24 11.92 0.61
CA ALA A 205 7.46 11.53 1.78
C ALA A 205 7.18 10.02 1.75
N GLU A 206 7.34 9.39 2.89
CA GLU A 206 6.96 8.00 3.11
C GLU A 206 5.44 7.86 3.13
N ILE A 207 4.93 6.73 2.66
CA ILE A 207 3.50 6.42 2.73
C ILE A 207 3.16 6.04 4.18
N ALA A 208 2.36 6.85 4.86
CA ALA A 208 1.98 6.59 6.24
C ALA A 208 1.04 5.37 6.38
N ASN A 209 1.12 4.71 7.53
CA ASN A 209 0.19 3.63 7.87
C ASN A 209 -1.25 4.17 7.94
N CYS A 210 -2.21 3.40 7.45
CA CYS A 210 -3.62 3.81 7.30
C CYS A 210 -3.84 5.12 6.54
N SER A 211 -2.85 5.59 5.75
CA SER A 211 -3.07 6.73 4.86
C SER A 211 -3.95 6.36 3.68
N VAL A 212 -4.72 7.33 3.20
CA VAL A 212 -5.62 7.19 2.07
C VAL A 212 -5.05 7.88 0.84
N THR A 213 -4.95 7.15 -0.26
CA THR A 213 -4.77 7.69 -1.61
C THR A 213 -6.08 7.46 -2.36
N LEU A 214 -6.75 8.54 -2.76
CA LEU A 214 -8.08 8.49 -3.39
C LEU A 214 -8.00 8.97 -4.83
N TYR A 215 -8.55 8.18 -5.73
CA TYR A 215 -8.85 8.54 -7.10
C TYR A 215 -10.35 8.60 -7.33
N GLU A 216 -10.79 9.56 -8.11
CA GLU A 216 -12.17 9.72 -8.57
C GLU A 216 -12.23 9.60 -10.09
N HIS A 217 -13.28 8.97 -10.61
CA HIS A 217 -13.53 8.90 -12.05
C HIS A 217 -13.76 10.30 -12.63
N ASP A 218 -13.02 10.60 -13.69
CA ASP A 218 -13.14 11.86 -14.45
C ASP A 218 -13.42 11.55 -15.92
N GLU A 219 -14.63 11.86 -16.37
CA GLU A 219 -15.08 11.63 -17.74
C GLU A 219 -14.39 12.53 -18.76
N THR A 220 -13.75 13.63 -18.32
CA THR A 220 -13.02 14.54 -19.21
C THR A 220 -11.65 14.00 -19.62
N LEU A 221 -11.17 12.95 -18.97
CA LEU A 221 -9.87 12.33 -19.22
C LEU A 221 -9.97 11.20 -20.26
N GLY A 222 -10.10 11.58 -21.54
CA GLY A 222 -10.14 10.64 -22.66
C GLY A 222 -11.53 10.05 -22.93
N PRO A 223 -11.68 9.22 -23.97
CA PRO A 223 -12.99 8.79 -24.49
C PRO A 223 -13.75 7.81 -23.58
N ARG A 224 -13.07 7.18 -22.62
CA ARG A 224 -13.66 6.24 -21.63
C ARG A 224 -13.60 6.80 -20.21
N GLY A 225 -13.18 8.05 -20.05
CA GLY A 225 -12.78 8.62 -18.79
C GLY A 225 -11.49 7.97 -18.27
N ASN A 226 -10.98 8.51 -17.19
CA ASN A 226 -9.86 7.97 -16.42
C ASN A 226 -10.10 8.33 -14.96
N VAL A 227 -9.14 8.01 -14.09
CA VAL A 227 -9.20 8.41 -12.69
C VAL A 227 -8.28 9.61 -12.43
N ARG A 228 -8.74 10.53 -11.59
CA ARG A 228 -8.00 11.72 -11.15
C ARG A 228 -7.66 11.58 -9.67
N LEU A 229 -6.41 11.83 -9.32
CA LEU A 229 -5.96 11.86 -7.93
C LEU A 229 -6.66 13.00 -7.18
N LYS A 230 -7.31 12.69 -6.07
CA LYS A 230 -8.01 13.63 -5.17
C LYS A 230 -7.29 13.80 -3.84
N LEU A 231 -6.85 12.69 -3.24
CA LEU A 231 -6.10 12.67 -1.99
C LEU A 231 -4.85 11.82 -2.16
N TYR A 232 -3.76 12.24 -1.55
CA TYR A 232 -2.54 11.45 -1.52
C TYR A 232 -1.95 11.46 -0.11
N ASN A 233 -1.67 10.26 0.38
CA ASN A 233 -1.07 10.05 1.70
C ASN A 233 -1.83 10.83 2.80
N PHE A 234 -3.16 10.81 2.71
CA PHE A 234 -4.05 11.58 3.57
C PHE A 234 -4.21 10.88 4.91
N VAL A 235 -3.85 11.56 5.99
CA VAL A 235 -3.79 11.05 7.37
C VAL A 235 -4.69 11.79 8.35
N ALA A 236 -5.43 12.81 7.90
CA ALA A 236 -6.30 13.58 8.78
C ALA A 236 -7.24 12.74 9.66
N PRO A 237 -7.79 11.59 9.20
CA PRO A 237 -8.60 10.72 10.06
C PRO A 237 -7.88 10.22 11.31
N LEU A 238 -6.55 9.99 11.22
CA LEU A 238 -5.73 9.55 12.34
C LEU A 238 -5.45 10.71 13.30
N GLU A 239 -5.08 11.86 12.73
CA GLU A 239 -4.79 13.09 13.49
C GLU A 239 -6.01 13.55 14.28
N GLU A 240 -7.19 13.61 13.66
CA GLU A 240 -8.46 13.97 14.29
C GLU A 240 -8.88 12.99 15.39
N ALA A 241 -8.55 11.70 15.24
CA ALA A 241 -8.80 10.69 16.26
C ALA A 241 -7.72 10.65 17.37
N GLY A 242 -6.66 11.43 17.25
CA GLY A 242 -5.52 11.40 18.18
C GLY A 242 -4.71 10.10 18.09
N ALA A 243 -4.78 9.38 16.97
CA ALA A 243 -3.95 8.20 16.71
C ALA A 243 -2.62 8.65 16.08
N PRO A 244 -1.46 8.32 16.71
CA PRO A 244 -0.17 8.65 16.12
C PRO A 244 -0.03 8.20 14.67
N VAL A 245 0.48 9.08 13.81
CA VAL A 245 0.82 8.77 12.43
C VAL A 245 2.19 8.13 12.41
N THR A 246 2.29 6.93 11.89
CA THR A 246 3.55 6.19 11.69
C THR A 246 3.81 6.02 10.21
N SER A 247 5.07 6.06 9.82
CA SER A 247 5.52 5.76 8.46
C SER A 247 6.85 5.03 8.54
N GLU A 248 7.18 4.28 7.52
CA GLU A 248 8.45 3.60 7.41
C GLU A 248 9.02 3.79 6.04
N PRO A 249 10.31 4.09 5.94
CA PRO A 249 10.99 4.05 4.67
C PRO A 249 10.93 2.63 4.12
N ASP A 250 10.62 2.51 2.84
CA ASP A 250 10.95 1.30 2.08
C ASP A 250 12.44 1.05 2.27
N ALA A 251 12.81 -0.17 2.66
CA ALA A 251 14.17 -0.51 3.07
C ALA A 251 15.24 0.23 2.25
N THR A 252 15.86 1.22 2.87
CA THR A 252 16.94 2.00 2.26
C THR A 252 18.19 1.16 2.21
N PHE A 253 18.30 0.31 1.19
CA PHE A 253 19.51 -0.40 0.87
C PHE A 253 20.43 0.51 0.06
N GLY A 254 21.54 0.90 0.64
CA GLY A 254 22.55 1.71 -0.03
C GLY A 254 22.37 3.21 0.19
N ALA A 255 23.50 3.88 0.40
CA ALA A 255 23.62 5.32 0.50
C ALA A 255 23.01 6.02 -0.72
N ARG A 256 22.48 7.21 -0.47
CA ARG A 256 21.97 8.15 -1.46
C ARG A 256 22.99 8.41 -2.57
#